data_09ecd2e0079cad45d9871a9744367828
#
_entry.id   09ecd2e0079cad45d9871a9744367828
#
_cell.length_a   1.000
_cell.length_b   1.000
_cell.length_c   1.000
_cell.angle_alpha   90.00
_cell.angle_beta   90.00
_cell.angle_gamma   90.00
#
_symmetry.space_group_name_H-M   'P 1'
#
loop_
_entity.id
_entity.type
_entity.pdbx_description
1 polymer ?
#
loop_
_entity_poly.entity_id
_entity_poly.type
_entity_poly.pdbx_seq_one_letter_code
_entity_poly.pdbx_strand_id
1 'polypeptide(L)'
;QRQMCIRDREYVEAGRDMAESEIAAKFLQDAGYDMLNCDNGTYDAWYWAHPPVYMPENCNLAEVEHIKKFVDIPVVCAGRMTLDAAAEAIAAGRLDGAGFARNFLADPEWFTKVLEDREDDIRPCILCHNGCFNMCHYKGVPNDQDLSDSLHLARCAVNAEMMQWDKHYIKKTNDPKTVHIVGGGIGGMEAARVLTLRGHKPIIYEKSGVLGGTFIAASSESYKGKLRDLLTWYRREMEKLGVEVRLNTEVK
;
A
#
# COMPACT_ATOMS: atom_id res chain seq x y z
N GLN A 1 -3.72 24.57 -13.06
CA GLN A 1 -2.98 23.38 -13.53
C GLN A 1 -3.95 22.36 -14.10
N ARG A 2 -3.65 21.83 -15.26
CA ARG A 2 -4.41 20.77 -15.92
C ARG A 2 -3.56 19.51 -15.95
N GLN A 3 -4.05 18.46 -15.30
CA GLN A 3 -3.42 17.16 -15.25
C GLN A 3 -4.26 16.15 -16.02
N MET A 4 -3.64 15.26 -16.74
CA MET A 4 -4.28 14.13 -17.41
C MET A 4 -3.66 12.83 -16.94
N CYS A 5 -4.52 11.88 -16.58
CA CYS A 5 -4.13 10.49 -16.43
C CYS A 5 -4.19 9.82 -17.81
N ILE A 6 -3.07 9.35 -18.28
CA ILE A 6 -2.94 8.63 -19.54
C ILE A 6 -2.54 7.19 -19.26
N ARG A 7 -3.13 6.26 -20.00
CA ARG A 7 -2.75 4.86 -20.00
C ARG A 7 -1.84 4.62 -21.19
N ASP A 8 -0.56 4.44 -20.92
CA ASP A 8 0.46 4.39 -21.97
C ASP A 8 0.32 3.13 -22.82
N ARG A 9 -0.12 2.01 -22.20
CA ARG A 9 -0.42 0.78 -22.90
C ARG A 9 -1.63 0.09 -22.29
N GLU A 10 -2.61 -0.28 -23.11
CA GLU A 10 -3.86 -0.86 -22.62
C GLU A 10 -3.77 -2.37 -22.32
N TYR A 11 -2.84 -3.07 -22.96
CA TYR A 11 -2.60 -4.52 -22.80
C TYR A 11 -3.82 -5.40 -23.13
N VAL A 12 -4.64 -4.96 -24.08
CA VAL A 12 -5.78 -5.69 -24.62
C VAL A 12 -5.71 -5.74 -26.13
N GLU A 13 -6.38 -6.72 -26.76
CA GLU A 13 -6.46 -6.82 -28.21
C GLU A 13 -7.16 -5.58 -28.77
N ALA A 14 -6.59 -4.98 -29.83
CA ALA A 14 -7.04 -3.71 -30.42
C ALA A 14 -7.06 -2.51 -29.43
N GLY A 15 -6.45 -2.62 -28.29
CA GLY A 15 -6.21 -1.50 -27.38
C GLY A 15 -5.06 -0.61 -27.84
N ARG A 16 -4.99 0.58 -27.28
CA ARG A 16 -3.93 1.53 -27.58
C ARG A 16 -2.54 0.96 -27.27
N ASP A 17 -1.66 1.02 -28.23
CA ASP A 17 -0.26 0.65 -28.11
C ASP A 17 0.65 1.86 -27.78
N MET A 18 1.96 1.62 -27.70
CA MET A 18 2.92 2.68 -27.38
C MET A 18 3.04 3.72 -28.49
N ALA A 19 2.94 3.33 -29.77
CA ALA A 19 3.04 4.28 -30.88
C ALA A 19 1.86 5.25 -30.91
N GLU A 20 0.66 4.77 -30.63
CA GLU A 20 -0.52 5.61 -30.47
C GLU A 20 -0.42 6.50 -29.22
N SER A 21 0.19 6.00 -28.15
CA SER A 21 0.37 6.76 -26.89
C SER A 21 1.38 7.89 -27.02
N GLU A 22 2.41 7.75 -27.83
CA GLU A 22 3.33 8.84 -28.20
C GLU A 22 2.57 10.02 -28.84
N ILE A 23 1.70 9.70 -29.78
CA ILE A 23 0.85 10.69 -30.48
C ILE A 23 -0.12 11.32 -29.48
N ALA A 24 -0.79 10.51 -28.65
CA ALA A 24 -1.75 10.98 -27.66
C ALA A 24 -1.09 11.89 -26.61
N ALA A 25 0.07 11.55 -26.11
CA ALA A 25 0.82 12.36 -25.13
C ALA A 25 1.16 13.74 -25.70
N LYS A 26 1.68 13.79 -26.93
CA LYS A 26 1.98 15.03 -27.61
C LYS A 26 0.73 15.87 -27.88
N PHE A 27 -0.35 15.24 -28.29
CA PHE A 27 -1.61 15.92 -28.53
C PHE A 27 -2.18 16.54 -27.24
N LEU A 28 -2.04 15.85 -26.10
CA LEU A 28 -2.44 16.38 -24.78
C LEU A 28 -1.59 17.59 -24.39
N GLN A 29 -0.27 17.53 -24.57
CA GLN A 29 0.60 18.69 -24.35
C GLN A 29 0.17 19.88 -25.23
N ASP A 30 -0.03 19.66 -26.51
CA ASP A 30 -0.43 20.72 -27.47
C ASP A 30 -1.83 21.30 -27.13
N ALA A 31 -2.71 20.48 -26.55
CA ALA A 31 -4.01 20.91 -26.02
C ALA A 31 -3.89 21.72 -24.72
N GLY A 32 -2.67 21.88 -24.18
CA GLY A 32 -2.34 22.72 -23.02
C GLY A 32 -2.50 22.03 -21.67
N TYR A 33 -2.28 20.73 -21.57
CA TYR A 33 -2.14 20.07 -20.29
C TYR A 33 -0.77 20.39 -19.68
N ASP A 34 -0.73 20.57 -18.37
CA ASP A 34 0.47 20.99 -17.63
C ASP A 34 1.30 19.79 -17.12
N MET A 35 0.70 18.60 -17.04
CA MET A 35 1.36 17.39 -16.52
C MET A 35 0.62 16.14 -17.00
N LEU A 36 1.37 15.07 -17.25
CA LEU A 36 0.83 13.72 -17.48
C LEU A 36 1.11 12.82 -16.27
N ASN A 37 0.07 12.16 -15.78
CA ASN A 37 0.20 11.07 -14.82
C ASN A 37 -0.02 9.77 -15.57
N CYS A 38 1.07 9.01 -15.75
CA CYS A 38 1.13 7.87 -16.64
C CYS A 38 1.05 6.55 -15.88
N ASP A 39 0.22 5.66 -16.36
CA ASP A 39 0.10 4.27 -15.92
C ASP A 39 -0.32 3.36 -17.09
N ASN A 40 -0.47 2.07 -16.84
CA ASN A 40 -0.84 1.09 -17.86
C ASN A 40 -2.16 0.37 -17.55
N GLY A 41 -2.65 -0.40 -18.53
CA GLY A 41 -3.81 -1.26 -18.38
C GLY A 41 -5.16 -0.57 -18.49
N THR A 42 -6.20 -1.38 -18.50
CA THR A 42 -7.61 -0.98 -18.56
C THR A 42 -8.43 -1.84 -17.61
N TYR A 43 -9.76 -1.73 -17.67
CA TYR A 43 -10.66 -2.63 -16.93
C TYR A 43 -10.51 -4.10 -17.35
N ASP A 44 -10.14 -4.38 -18.59
CA ASP A 44 -9.93 -5.74 -19.09
C ASP A 44 -8.50 -6.26 -18.81
N ALA A 45 -7.54 -5.34 -18.64
CA ALA A 45 -6.16 -5.61 -18.25
C ALA A 45 -5.84 -5.05 -16.85
N TRP A 46 -6.70 -5.36 -15.91
CA TRP A 46 -6.77 -4.76 -14.59
C TRP A 46 -5.52 -4.92 -13.73
N TYR A 47 -4.82 -6.01 -13.88
CA TYR A 47 -3.56 -6.30 -13.19
C TYR A 47 -2.39 -5.39 -13.60
N TRP A 48 -2.50 -4.69 -14.73
CA TRP A 48 -1.59 -3.60 -15.10
C TRP A 48 -1.97 -2.27 -14.48
N ALA A 49 -3.27 -1.95 -14.49
CA ALA A 49 -3.77 -0.71 -13.90
C ALA A 49 -3.63 -0.68 -12.37
N HIS A 50 -3.81 -1.83 -11.73
CA HIS A 50 -3.68 -1.99 -10.28
C HIS A 50 -2.80 -3.20 -9.94
N PRO A 51 -1.47 -3.09 -10.12
CA PRO A 51 -0.59 -4.24 -10.05
C PRO A 51 -0.64 -4.95 -8.70
N PRO A 52 -1.03 -6.25 -8.65
CA PRO A 52 -1.07 -7.06 -7.44
C PRO A 52 0.33 -7.58 -7.06
N VAL A 53 0.38 -8.37 -5.98
CA VAL A 53 1.64 -8.87 -5.40
C VAL A 53 2.49 -9.70 -6.36
N TYR A 54 1.90 -10.39 -7.32
CA TYR A 54 2.60 -11.22 -8.30
C TYR A 54 3.11 -10.46 -9.54
N MET A 55 2.72 -9.19 -9.73
CA MET A 55 3.31 -8.34 -10.77
C MET A 55 4.70 -7.85 -10.33
N PRO A 56 5.62 -7.59 -11.27
CA PRO A 56 6.92 -7.04 -10.92
C PRO A 56 6.82 -5.65 -10.30
N GLU A 57 7.81 -5.28 -9.50
CA GLU A 57 7.98 -3.90 -9.06
C GLU A 57 8.34 -3.00 -10.25
N ASN A 58 7.93 -1.73 -10.18
CA ASN A 58 8.17 -0.73 -11.22
C ASN A 58 7.62 -1.13 -12.60
N CYS A 59 6.53 -1.90 -12.63
CA CYS A 59 6.04 -2.54 -13.84
C CYS A 59 5.61 -1.59 -14.96
N ASN A 60 5.37 -0.32 -14.66
CA ASN A 60 5.00 0.69 -15.66
C ASN A 60 6.16 1.63 -16.03
N LEU A 61 7.32 1.49 -15.37
CA LEU A 61 8.40 2.46 -15.46
C LEU A 61 8.96 2.61 -16.90
N ALA A 62 9.17 1.50 -17.58
CA ALA A 62 9.79 1.51 -18.91
C ALA A 62 8.93 2.23 -19.96
N GLU A 63 7.61 1.99 -19.95
CA GLU A 63 6.67 2.65 -20.84
C GLU A 63 6.57 4.15 -20.53
N VAL A 64 6.51 4.51 -19.25
CA VAL A 64 6.41 5.92 -18.85
C VAL A 64 7.68 6.70 -19.17
N GLU A 65 8.86 6.12 -18.96
CA GLU A 65 10.14 6.70 -19.38
C GLU A 65 10.21 6.87 -20.92
N HIS A 66 9.55 5.99 -21.65
CA HIS A 66 9.44 6.11 -23.11
C HIS A 66 8.58 7.32 -23.48
N ILE A 67 7.39 7.48 -22.88
CA ILE A 67 6.49 8.63 -23.13
C ILE A 67 7.17 9.96 -22.79
N LYS A 68 7.97 10.02 -21.72
CA LYS A 68 8.71 11.23 -21.33
C LYS A 68 9.57 11.80 -22.45
N LYS A 69 10.03 10.99 -23.38
CA LYS A 69 10.87 11.42 -24.51
C LYS A 69 10.11 12.23 -25.58
N PHE A 70 8.78 12.20 -25.55
CA PHE A 70 7.91 12.82 -26.56
C PHE A 70 7.21 14.10 -26.08
N VAL A 71 7.37 14.43 -24.81
CA VAL A 71 6.74 15.60 -24.20
C VAL A 71 7.73 16.41 -23.36
N ASP A 72 7.52 17.73 -23.31
CA ASP A 72 8.32 18.65 -22.50
C ASP A 72 7.70 18.91 -21.12
N ILE A 73 6.39 18.63 -20.96
CA ILE A 73 5.68 18.77 -19.71
C ILE A 73 6.07 17.66 -18.70
N PRO A 74 5.93 17.90 -17.40
CA PRO A 74 6.21 16.91 -16.37
C PRO A 74 5.44 15.60 -16.57
N VAL A 75 6.13 14.48 -16.35
CA VAL A 75 5.57 13.12 -16.41
C VAL A 75 5.78 12.40 -15.10
N VAL A 76 4.70 11.87 -14.54
CA VAL A 76 4.67 11.13 -13.28
C VAL A 76 4.33 9.67 -13.55
N CYS A 77 5.09 8.75 -12.98
CA CYS A 77 4.88 7.31 -13.10
C CYS A 77 4.21 6.74 -11.84
N ALA A 78 3.19 5.90 -12.02
CA ALA A 78 2.61 5.08 -10.97
C ALA A 78 2.58 3.59 -11.38
N GLY A 79 2.57 2.68 -10.40
CA GLY A 79 2.51 1.23 -10.63
C GLY A 79 3.60 0.45 -9.91
N ARG A 80 3.38 0.12 -8.64
CA ARG A 80 4.35 -0.58 -7.78
C ARG A 80 5.75 0.05 -7.75
N MET A 81 5.82 1.37 -7.84
CA MET A 81 7.09 2.08 -7.75
C MET A 81 7.78 1.79 -6.41
N THR A 82 9.08 1.52 -6.47
CA THR A 82 9.96 1.53 -5.30
C THR A 82 10.57 2.93 -5.11
N LEU A 83 10.98 3.25 -3.88
CA LEU A 83 11.61 4.55 -3.59
C LEU A 83 12.90 4.72 -4.39
N ASP A 84 13.76 3.70 -4.39
CA ASP A 84 15.06 3.74 -5.07
C ASP A 84 14.91 3.94 -6.57
N ALA A 85 14.03 3.16 -7.23
CA ALA A 85 13.80 3.30 -8.66
C ALA A 85 13.19 4.67 -9.03
N ALA A 86 12.30 5.19 -8.19
CA ALA A 86 11.73 6.52 -8.38
C ALA A 86 12.80 7.62 -8.25
N ALA A 87 13.61 7.57 -7.18
CA ALA A 87 14.68 8.53 -6.95
C ALA A 87 15.73 8.51 -8.08
N GLU A 88 16.15 7.31 -8.49
CA GLU A 88 17.10 7.12 -9.60
C GLU A 88 16.54 7.68 -10.91
N ALA A 89 15.30 7.33 -11.28
CA ALA A 89 14.69 7.77 -12.53
C ALA A 89 14.50 9.31 -12.57
N ILE A 90 14.11 9.92 -11.44
CA ILE A 90 13.98 11.37 -11.34
C ILE A 90 15.36 12.05 -11.41
N ALA A 91 16.35 11.56 -10.67
CA ALA A 91 17.71 12.12 -10.70
C ALA A 91 18.35 12.04 -12.08
N ALA A 92 18.04 10.99 -12.84
CA ALA A 92 18.49 10.81 -14.22
C ALA A 92 17.66 11.59 -15.27
N GLY A 93 16.64 12.32 -14.86
CA GLY A 93 15.75 13.06 -15.78
C GLY A 93 14.85 12.17 -16.65
N ARG A 94 14.68 10.90 -16.27
CA ARG A 94 13.83 9.95 -17.00
C ARG A 94 12.35 10.09 -16.61
N LEU A 95 12.08 10.68 -15.44
CA LEU A 95 10.77 11.05 -14.91
C LEU A 95 10.88 12.40 -14.20
N ASP A 96 9.72 13.02 -13.94
CA ASP A 96 9.62 14.24 -13.10
C ASP A 96 9.00 13.94 -11.74
N GLY A 97 8.37 12.78 -11.56
CA GLY A 97 7.78 12.36 -10.30
C GLY A 97 7.30 10.92 -10.30
N ALA A 98 6.95 10.44 -9.11
CA ALA A 98 6.41 9.09 -8.92
C ALA A 98 5.18 9.08 -8.00
N GLY A 99 4.22 8.22 -8.29
CA GLY A 99 2.97 8.07 -7.56
C GLY A 99 2.96 6.84 -6.65
N PHE A 100 2.61 7.06 -5.36
CA PHE A 100 2.54 6.03 -4.33
C PHE A 100 1.18 6.06 -3.62
N ALA A 101 0.14 5.44 -4.17
CA ALA A 101 -1.20 5.52 -3.58
C ALA A 101 -1.40 4.55 -2.40
N ARG A 102 -1.20 3.25 -2.60
CA ARG A 102 -1.49 2.21 -1.61
C ARG A 102 -0.58 2.24 -0.39
N ASN A 103 0.61 2.79 -0.52
CA ASN A 103 1.54 3.01 0.59
C ASN A 103 0.91 3.93 1.64
N PHE A 104 0.32 5.05 1.22
CA PHE A 104 -0.37 5.98 2.11
C PHE A 104 -1.64 5.39 2.76
N LEU A 105 -2.33 4.47 2.06
CA LEU A 105 -3.48 3.77 2.64
C LEU A 105 -3.05 2.80 3.74
N ALA A 106 -1.91 2.14 3.57
CA ALA A 106 -1.35 1.24 4.57
C ALA A 106 -0.74 2.00 5.75
N ASP A 107 -0.03 3.11 5.46
CA ASP A 107 0.64 3.95 6.45
C ASP A 107 0.47 5.43 6.10
N PRO A 108 -0.40 6.18 6.80
CA PRO A 108 -0.61 7.60 6.52
C PRO A 108 0.65 8.46 6.71
N GLU A 109 1.59 8.02 7.56
CA GLU A 109 2.85 8.70 7.83
C GLU A 109 3.99 8.25 6.90
N TRP A 110 3.67 7.46 5.87
CA TRP A 110 4.65 6.87 4.97
C TRP A 110 5.70 7.88 4.48
N PHE A 111 5.25 9.02 3.94
CA PHE A 111 6.14 10.03 3.39
C PHE A 111 6.97 10.74 4.47
N THR A 112 6.38 11.04 5.62
CA THR A 112 7.09 11.60 6.77
C THR A 112 8.22 10.67 7.22
N LYS A 113 7.94 9.37 7.31
CA LYS A 113 8.94 8.36 7.69
C LYS A 113 10.09 8.29 6.67
N VAL A 114 9.78 8.39 5.38
CA VAL A 114 10.81 8.46 4.32
C VAL A 114 11.69 9.71 4.49
N LEU A 115 11.10 10.88 4.72
CA LEU A 115 11.85 12.13 4.90
C LEU A 115 12.73 12.14 6.17
N GLU A 116 12.41 11.30 7.14
CA GLU A 116 13.11 11.19 8.42
C GLU A 116 14.05 9.97 8.48
N ASP A 117 14.35 9.34 7.35
CA ASP A 117 15.19 8.12 7.25
C ASP A 117 14.70 6.98 8.18
N ARG A 118 13.36 6.81 8.27
CA ARG A 118 12.69 5.81 9.12
C ARG A 118 11.89 4.80 8.30
N GLU A 119 12.39 4.36 7.17
CA GLU A 119 11.70 3.42 6.27
C GLU A 119 11.38 2.10 6.97
N ASP A 120 12.22 1.68 7.91
CA ASP A 120 12.00 0.49 8.73
C ASP A 120 10.73 0.55 9.60
N ASP A 121 10.25 1.75 9.90
CA ASP A 121 9.02 2.00 10.65
C ASP A 121 7.76 1.98 9.75
N ILE A 122 7.92 1.94 8.45
CA ILE A 122 6.81 1.98 7.51
C ILE A 122 6.02 0.67 7.56
N ARG A 123 4.71 0.78 7.83
CA ARG A 123 3.79 -0.37 7.67
C ARG A 123 3.62 -0.68 6.18
N PRO A 124 4.09 -1.82 5.69
CA PRO A 124 4.06 -2.08 4.26
C PRO A 124 2.66 -2.40 3.74
N CYS A 125 2.35 -1.88 2.55
CA CYS A 125 1.23 -2.38 1.77
C CYS A 125 1.54 -3.79 1.26
N ILE A 126 0.65 -4.75 1.53
CA ILE A 126 0.83 -6.16 1.11
C ILE A 126 0.25 -6.47 -0.28
N LEU A 127 -0.20 -5.46 -1.00
CA LEU A 127 -0.73 -5.56 -2.37
C LEU A 127 -1.88 -6.58 -2.53
N CYS A 128 -2.71 -6.73 -1.49
CA CYS A 128 -3.79 -7.71 -1.45
C CYS A 128 -5.06 -7.25 -2.17
N HIS A 129 -5.22 -5.96 -2.46
CA HIS A 129 -6.43 -5.34 -3.05
C HIS A 129 -7.74 -5.60 -2.30
N ASN A 130 -7.70 -6.24 -1.14
CA ASN A 130 -8.90 -6.74 -0.46
C ASN A 130 -9.80 -5.62 0.06
N GLY A 131 -9.25 -4.66 0.76
CA GLY A 131 -10.03 -3.57 1.36
C GLY A 131 -10.07 -2.29 0.52
N CYS A 132 -8.95 -1.89 -0.05
CA CYS A 132 -8.85 -0.64 -0.81
C CYS A 132 -9.60 -0.73 -2.15
N PHE A 133 -9.25 -1.69 -2.98
CA PHE A 133 -9.76 -1.82 -4.33
C PHE A 133 -11.11 -2.54 -4.39
N ASN A 134 -11.20 -3.74 -3.81
CA ASN A 134 -12.39 -4.57 -3.91
C ASN A 134 -13.62 -3.94 -3.24
N MET A 135 -13.43 -3.15 -2.19
CA MET A 135 -14.54 -2.47 -1.50
C MET A 135 -14.92 -1.15 -2.17
N CYS A 136 -13.99 -0.42 -2.79
CA CYS A 136 -14.31 0.78 -3.56
C CYS A 136 -14.98 0.49 -4.90
N HIS A 137 -14.72 -0.70 -5.45
CA HIS A 137 -15.22 -1.08 -6.75
C HIS A 137 -16.61 -1.69 -6.61
N TYR A 138 -17.62 -0.85 -6.72
CA TYR A 138 -19.01 -1.24 -6.54
C TYR A 138 -19.57 -1.81 -7.85
N LYS A 139 -19.66 -3.12 -7.91
CA LYS A 139 -20.06 -3.90 -9.09
C LYS A 139 -21.50 -3.60 -9.55
N GLY A 140 -21.68 -2.48 -10.29
CA GLY A 140 -22.93 -2.17 -10.98
C GLY A 140 -24.08 -1.66 -10.12
N VAL A 141 -23.86 -1.31 -8.87
CA VAL A 141 -24.86 -0.65 -8.02
C VAL A 141 -24.57 0.86 -7.97
N PRO A 142 -25.58 1.75 -8.07
CA PRO A 142 -25.37 3.18 -7.95
C PRO A 142 -24.64 3.53 -6.66
N ASN A 143 -23.65 4.40 -6.76
CA ASN A 143 -22.92 4.90 -5.59
C ASN A 143 -23.68 6.11 -5.01
N ASP A 144 -24.79 5.82 -4.35
CA ASP A 144 -25.63 6.79 -3.65
C ASP A 144 -25.38 6.80 -2.12
N GLN A 145 -24.20 6.36 -1.73
CA GLN A 145 -23.85 6.19 -0.32
C GLN A 145 -23.73 7.52 0.41
N ASP A 146 -24.37 7.61 1.55
CA ASP A 146 -24.05 8.61 2.55
C ASP A 146 -22.61 8.37 3.05
N LEU A 147 -21.82 9.44 3.17
CA LEU A 147 -20.47 9.39 3.75
C LEU A 147 -20.45 8.82 5.17
N SER A 148 -21.59 8.81 5.86
CA SER A 148 -21.77 8.13 7.14
C SER A 148 -21.85 6.60 7.02
N ASP A 149 -22.17 6.06 5.83
CA ASP A 149 -22.19 4.61 5.58
C ASP A 149 -20.79 4.05 5.35
N SER A 150 -20.15 3.71 6.44
CA SER A 150 -18.81 3.16 6.43
C SER A 150 -18.70 1.73 5.90
N LEU A 151 -19.80 1.07 5.56
CA LEU A 151 -19.78 -0.32 5.05
C LEU A 151 -19.19 -0.43 3.66
N HIS A 152 -19.36 0.61 2.84
CA HIS A 152 -18.95 0.64 1.45
C HIS A 152 -17.72 1.52 1.17
N LEU A 153 -17.17 2.16 2.19
CA LEU A 153 -15.93 2.92 2.05
C LEU A 153 -14.72 1.99 1.94
N ALA A 154 -13.71 2.45 1.23
CA ALA A 154 -12.43 1.74 1.15
C ALA A 154 -11.86 1.40 2.54
N ARG A 155 -11.21 0.25 2.63
CA ARG A 155 -10.52 -0.25 3.82
C ARG A 155 -9.11 -0.67 3.47
N CYS A 156 -8.28 -0.83 4.46
CA CYS A 156 -6.99 -1.46 4.30
C CYS A 156 -6.88 -2.69 5.20
N ALA A 157 -6.39 -3.80 4.66
CA ALA A 157 -6.22 -5.04 5.43
C ALA A 157 -5.18 -4.93 6.55
N VAL A 158 -4.25 -3.98 6.42
CA VAL A 158 -3.17 -3.76 7.40
C VAL A 158 -3.33 -2.46 8.20
N ASN A 159 -4.32 -1.63 7.87
CA ASN A 159 -4.60 -0.37 8.57
C ASN A 159 -6.10 -0.25 8.87
N ALA A 160 -6.48 -0.57 10.10
CA ALA A 160 -7.88 -0.54 10.54
C ALA A 160 -8.46 0.88 10.62
N GLU A 161 -7.62 1.92 10.71
CA GLU A 161 -8.06 3.31 10.83
C GLU A 161 -8.43 3.92 9.46
N MET A 162 -7.99 3.29 8.35
CA MET A 162 -8.25 3.79 7.01
C MET A 162 -9.76 3.96 6.74
N MET A 163 -10.19 5.19 6.48
CA MET A 163 -11.60 5.60 6.31
C MET A 163 -12.53 5.26 7.51
N GLN A 164 -11.94 5.06 8.70
CA GLN A 164 -12.65 4.66 9.92
C GLN A 164 -12.14 5.40 11.16
N TRP A 165 -11.53 6.55 10.99
CA TRP A 165 -10.86 7.28 12.07
C TRP A 165 -11.77 7.57 13.28
N ASP A 166 -13.05 7.81 13.08
CA ASP A 166 -14.04 8.07 14.13
C ASP A 166 -14.35 6.83 14.99
N LYS A 167 -14.30 5.62 14.39
CA LYS A 167 -14.60 4.35 15.05
C LYS A 167 -13.36 3.64 15.59
N HIS A 168 -12.26 3.72 14.85
CA HIS A 168 -11.02 2.97 15.13
C HIS A 168 -9.86 3.85 15.59
N TYR A 169 -10.13 5.14 15.89
CA TYR A 169 -9.10 6.04 16.39
C TYR A 169 -8.53 5.56 17.73
N ILE A 170 -7.21 5.50 17.80
CA ILE A 170 -6.49 5.02 18.99
C ILE A 170 -6.44 6.14 20.04
N LYS A 171 -7.21 6.00 21.12
CA LYS A 171 -7.22 6.94 22.26
C LYS A 171 -6.58 6.32 23.48
N LYS A 172 -5.81 7.11 24.20
CA LYS A 172 -5.27 6.72 25.51
C LYS A 172 -6.42 6.39 26.46
N THR A 173 -6.25 5.34 27.26
CA THR A 173 -7.19 4.98 28.32
C THR A 173 -6.84 5.70 29.62
N ASN A 174 -7.85 6.00 30.44
CA ASN A 174 -7.66 6.48 31.81
C ASN A 174 -7.62 5.32 32.85
N ASP A 175 -7.86 4.08 32.39
CA ASP A 175 -7.85 2.87 33.24
C ASP A 175 -6.92 1.81 32.60
N PRO A 176 -5.57 1.94 32.72
CA PRO A 176 -4.60 0.99 32.20
C PRO A 176 -4.80 -0.40 32.84
N LYS A 177 -4.75 -1.43 31.98
CA LYS A 177 -4.89 -2.84 32.42
C LYS A 177 -3.78 -3.69 31.87
N THR A 178 -3.43 -4.75 32.58
CA THR A 178 -2.66 -5.86 32.03
C THR A 178 -3.60 -6.75 31.21
N VAL A 179 -3.25 -7.02 29.96
CA VAL A 179 -4.08 -7.82 29.04
C VAL A 179 -3.25 -9.01 28.56
N HIS A 180 -3.73 -10.22 28.83
CA HIS A 180 -3.09 -11.45 28.39
C HIS A 180 -3.61 -11.84 27.01
N ILE A 181 -2.70 -12.01 26.05
CA ILE A 181 -2.99 -12.36 24.66
C ILE A 181 -2.46 -13.76 24.39
N VAL A 182 -3.34 -14.68 24.03
CA VAL A 182 -2.97 -16.05 23.69
C VAL A 182 -2.80 -16.17 22.17
N GLY A 183 -1.56 -16.43 21.74
CA GLY A 183 -1.16 -16.54 20.34
C GLY A 183 -0.47 -15.29 19.77
N GLY A 184 0.77 -15.48 19.31
CA GLY A 184 1.63 -14.45 18.73
C GLY A 184 1.53 -14.34 17.21
N GLY A 185 0.37 -14.66 16.61
CA GLY A 185 0.09 -14.41 15.20
C GLY A 185 -0.17 -12.93 14.92
N ILE A 186 -0.48 -12.58 13.65
CA ILE A 186 -0.74 -11.18 13.25
C ILE A 186 -1.83 -10.53 14.10
N GLY A 187 -2.93 -11.25 14.39
CA GLY A 187 -4.02 -10.73 15.22
C GLY A 187 -3.57 -10.43 16.65
N GLY A 188 -2.75 -11.30 17.25
CA GLY A 188 -2.22 -11.08 18.61
C GLY A 188 -1.21 -9.92 18.67
N MET A 189 -0.34 -9.81 17.67
CA MET A 189 0.61 -8.70 17.58
C MET A 189 -0.10 -7.36 17.33
N GLU A 190 -1.12 -7.31 16.46
CA GLU A 190 -1.90 -6.07 16.25
C GLU A 190 -2.69 -5.70 17.52
N ALA A 191 -3.29 -6.67 18.19
CA ALA A 191 -3.96 -6.42 19.47
C ALA A 191 -2.98 -5.84 20.51
N ALA A 192 -1.78 -6.41 20.62
CA ALA A 192 -0.75 -5.91 21.53
C ALA A 192 -0.31 -4.50 21.17
N ARG A 193 -0.08 -4.22 19.88
CA ARG A 193 0.27 -2.88 19.37
C ARG A 193 -0.79 -1.85 19.78
N VAL A 194 -2.05 -2.11 19.46
CA VAL A 194 -3.14 -1.18 19.74
C VAL A 194 -3.33 -1.00 21.25
N LEU A 195 -3.26 -2.07 22.03
CA LEU A 195 -3.35 -2.00 23.49
C LEU A 195 -2.23 -1.15 24.09
N THR A 196 -0.99 -1.34 23.64
CA THR A 196 0.15 -0.51 24.09
C THR A 196 -0.04 0.96 23.74
N LEU A 197 -0.43 1.26 22.50
CA LEU A 197 -0.70 2.63 22.07
C LEU A 197 -1.84 3.28 22.87
N ARG A 198 -2.81 2.48 23.33
CA ARG A 198 -3.86 2.94 24.22
C ARG A 198 -3.43 3.07 25.69
N GLY A 199 -2.23 2.62 26.04
CA GLY A 199 -1.68 2.74 27.39
C GLY A 199 -1.95 1.53 28.30
N HIS A 200 -2.44 0.41 27.76
CA HIS A 200 -2.50 -0.87 28.47
C HIS A 200 -1.14 -1.56 28.47
N LYS A 201 -0.99 -2.62 29.27
CA LYS A 201 0.18 -3.50 29.32
C LYS A 201 -0.19 -4.88 28.74
N PRO A 202 -0.01 -5.12 27.42
CA PRO A 202 -0.23 -6.45 26.86
C PRO A 202 0.93 -7.41 27.18
N ILE A 203 0.60 -8.70 27.31
CA ILE A 203 1.55 -9.80 27.42
C ILE A 203 1.14 -10.87 26.44
N ILE A 204 2.01 -11.18 25.47
CA ILE A 204 1.74 -12.22 24.46
C ILE A 204 2.32 -13.55 24.95
N TYR A 205 1.50 -14.60 24.90
CA TYR A 205 1.90 -15.99 25.12
C TYR A 205 1.84 -16.73 23.80
N GLU A 206 2.99 -17.20 23.33
CA GLU A 206 3.11 -17.91 22.05
C GLU A 206 3.72 -19.29 22.30
N LYS A 207 3.02 -20.35 21.84
CA LYS A 207 3.47 -21.73 22.03
C LYS A 207 4.73 -22.08 21.26
N SER A 208 4.96 -21.46 20.13
CA SER A 208 6.17 -21.65 19.31
C SER A 208 7.32 -20.75 19.75
N GLY A 209 8.51 -21.01 19.21
CA GLY A 209 9.72 -20.19 19.46
C GLY A 209 9.76 -18.88 18.66
N VAL A 210 8.69 -18.50 17.92
CA VAL A 210 8.72 -17.34 17.05
C VAL A 210 7.32 -16.73 16.87
N LEU A 211 7.25 -15.40 16.80
CA LEU A 211 6.02 -14.68 16.46
C LEU A 211 5.68 -14.81 14.97
N GLY A 212 4.39 -14.87 14.65
CA GLY A 212 3.87 -14.85 13.28
C GLY A 212 2.79 -15.89 13.00
N GLY A 213 2.73 -16.97 13.78
CA GLY A 213 1.71 -18.02 13.65
C GLY A 213 1.58 -18.55 12.22
N THR A 214 0.36 -18.79 11.75
CA THR A 214 0.07 -19.30 10.39
C THR A 214 0.53 -18.36 9.27
N PHE A 215 0.77 -17.08 9.56
CA PHE A 215 1.22 -16.11 8.57
C PHE A 215 2.63 -16.41 8.05
N ILE A 216 3.47 -17.11 8.83
CA ILE A 216 4.78 -17.58 8.39
C ILE A 216 4.63 -18.50 7.18
N ALA A 217 3.77 -19.51 7.28
CA ALA A 217 3.50 -20.43 6.17
C ALA A 217 2.81 -19.72 4.99
N ALA A 218 1.87 -18.81 5.27
CA ALA A 218 1.18 -18.05 4.24
C ALA A 218 2.12 -17.17 3.40
N SER A 219 3.25 -16.73 3.96
CA SER A 219 4.26 -15.87 3.32
C SER A 219 5.40 -16.62 2.64
N SER A 220 5.37 -17.97 2.61
CA SER A 220 6.51 -18.80 2.16
C SER A 220 6.78 -18.71 0.65
N GLU A 221 5.77 -18.45 -0.18
CA GLU A 221 5.91 -18.33 -1.63
C GLU A 221 6.82 -17.16 -2.02
N SER A 222 7.62 -17.34 -3.07
CA SER A 222 8.64 -16.36 -3.49
C SER A 222 8.05 -14.98 -3.79
N TYR A 223 6.92 -14.93 -4.51
CA TYR A 223 6.24 -13.69 -4.89
C TYR A 223 5.54 -12.98 -3.71
N LYS A 224 5.44 -13.61 -2.55
CA LYS A 224 4.79 -13.06 -1.35
C LYS A 224 5.75 -12.28 -0.43
N GLY A 225 6.79 -11.65 -0.99
CA GLY A 225 7.75 -10.85 -0.22
C GLY A 225 7.09 -9.84 0.71
N LYS A 226 6.07 -9.12 0.21
CA LYS A 226 5.35 -8.10 1.00
C LYS A 226 4.62 -8.64 2.24
N LEU A 227 4.29 -9.92 2.28
CA LEU A 227 3.78 -10.56 3.50
C LEU A 227 4.90 -10.78 4.52
N ARG A 228 6.11 -11.14 4.06
CA ARG A 228 7.30 -11.25 4.94
C ARG A 228 7.71 -9.89 5.48
N ASP A 229 7.66 -8.85 4.67
CA ASP A 229 7.92 -7.47 5.10
C ASP A 229 6.95 -7.05 6.23
N LEU A 230 5.65 -7.35 6.08
CA LEU A 230 4.65 -7.09 7.12
C LEU A 230 4.95 -7.86 8.41
N LEU A 231 5.34 -9.13 8.31
CA LEU A 231 5.69 -9.93 9.48
C LEU A 231 6.91 -9.37 10.20
N THR A 232 7.91 -8.93 9.45
CA THR A 232 9.11 -8.27 9.98
C THR A 232 8.74 -6.96 10.69
N TRP A 233 7.89 -6.15 10.05
CA TRP A 233 7.39 -4.91 10.66
C TRP A 233 6.66 -5.17 11.99
N TYR A 234 5.77 -6.16 12.07
CA TYR A 234 5.08 -6.48 13.33
C TYR A 234 6.05 -6.93 14.44
N ARG A 235 7.07 -7.71 14.10
CA ARG A 235 8.07 -8.13 15.08
C ARG A 235 8.85 -6.93 15.63
N ARG A 236 9.26 -6.01 14.76
CA ARG A 236 9.91 -4.74 15.16
C ARG A 236 8.98 -3.88 16.02
N GLU A 237 7.71 -3.79 15.67
CA GLU A 237 6.73 -3.04 16.48
C GLU A 237 6.58 -3.63 17.89
N MET A 238 6.61 -4.95 18.06
CA MET A 238 6.59 -5.56 19.39
C MET A 238 7.83 -5.17 20.21
N GLU A 239 9.00 -5.19 19.62
CA GLU A 239 10.26 -4.77 20.23
C GLU A 239 10.25 -3.27 20.56
N LYS A 240 9.93 -2.43 19.60
CA LYS A 240 9.88 -0.97 19.71
C LYS A 240 8.91 -0.48 20.78
N LEU A 241 7.76 -1.13 20.89
CA LEU A 241 6.74 -0.81 21.88
C LEU A 241 7.01 -1.47 23.26
N GLY A 242 8.06 -2.27 23.40
CA GLY A 242 8.40 -2.95 24.64
C GLY A 242 7.33 -3.96 25.09
N VAL A 243 6.65 -4.62 24.13
CA VAL A 243 5.64 -5.63 24.44
C VAL A 243 6.30 -6.85 25.07
N GLU A 244 5.80 -7.29 26.22
CA GLU A 244 6.26 -8.53 26.85
C GLU A 244 5.79 -9.74 26.01
N VAL A 245 6.73 -10.53 25.53
CA VAL A 245 6.48 -11.73 24.72
C VAL A 245 7.06 -12.96 25.40
N ARG A 246 6.22 -13.95 25.64
CA ARG A 246 6.60 -15.25 26.23
C ARG A 246 6.48 -16.33 25.17
N LEU A 247 7.59 -16.59 24.51
CA LEU A 247 7.70 -17.69 23.53
C LEU A 247 7.78 -19.05 24.24
N ASN A 248 7.55 -20.14 23.48
CA ASN A 248 7.55 -21.53 23.98
C ASN A 248 6.60 -21.72 25.18
N THR A 249 5.53 -20.94 25.23
CA THR A 249 4.57 -20.93 26.35
C THR A 249 3.16 -21.25 25.84
N GLU A 250 2.74 -22.49 26.05
CA GLU A 250 1.39 -22.93 25.73
C GLU A 250 0.43 -22.61 26.89
N VAL A 251 -0.64 -21.91 26.59
CA VAL A 251 -1.73 -21.63 27.54
C VAL A 251 -2.79 -22.71 27.36
N LYS A 252 -3.12 -23.39 28.46
CA LYS A 252 -4.12 -24.47 28.52
C LYS A 252 -5.44 -23.95 29.08
#